data_88903e3d3a3a799a77aaea35bcf5eee1
#
_entry.id   88903e3d3a3a799a77aaea35bcf5eee1
#
_cell.length_a   1.000
_cell.length_b   1.000
_cell.length_c   1.000
_cell.angle_alpha   90.00
_cell.angle_beta   90.00
_cell.angle_gamma   90.00
#
_symmetry.space_group_name_H-M   'P 1'
#
loop_
_entity.id
_entity.type
_entity.pdbx_description
1 polymer ?
#
loop_
_entity_poly.entity_id
_entity_poly.type
_entity_poly.pdbx_seq_one_letter_code
_entity_poly.pdbx_strand_id
1 'polypeptide(L)'
;MQQQKGESARHLSEADFGRLLVESVDESLDCVLGEIVRKAVYDTLENHSSIPKNQIPKRLDDFTLGLERAFGVVPSKTIGKVIIKRLYSKLGLEYVERADWRLPDYVREARIKNERKE
;
A
#
# COMPACT_ATOMS: atom_id res chain seq x y z
N MET A 1 -9.76 2.48 26.76
CA MET A 1 -9.59 2.16 26.54
C MET A 1 -8.85 1.50 26.02
N GLN A 2 -8.43 1.13 25.99
CA GLN A 2 -7.69 0.48 25.66
C GLN A 2 -7.82 -0.36 24.73
N GLN A 3 -8.57 -0.61 24.48
CA GLN A 3 -8.83 -1.37 23.54
C GLN A 3 -8.10 -1.19 22.35
N GLN A 4 -7.57 -0.11 22.08
CA GLN A 4 -6.73 0.11 21.05
C GLN A 4 -5.63 -0.84 20.97
N LYS A 5 -4.98 -1.18 22.03
CA LYS A 5 -3.93 -2.08 22.07
C LYS A 5 -4.39 -3.41 21.65
N GLY A 6 -5.50 -3.86 22.13
CA GLY A 6 -6.01 -5.13 21.77
C GLY A 6 -6.31 -5.22 20.31
N GLU A 7 -6.82 -4.15 19.75
CA GLU A 7 -7.11 -4.15 18.35
C GLU A 7 -5.90 -4.21 17.47
N SER A 8 -4.83 -3.55 17.82
CA SER A 8 -3.67 -3.60 16.97
C SER A 8 -3.01 -4.96 17.02
N ALA A 9 -3.30 -5.79 18.02
CA ALA A 9 -2.73 -7.12 18.08
C ALA A 9 -3.57 -8.14 17.33
N ARG A 10 -4.79 -7.80 16.93
CA ARG A 10 -5.67 -8.73 16.26
C ARG A 10 -5.55 -8.58 14.77
N HIS A 11 -5.99 -9.61 14.06
CA HIS A 11 -5.99 -9.49 12.63
C HIS A 11 -7.15 -8.59 12.20
N LEU A 12 -6.97 -7.93 11.09
CA LEU A 12 -7.98 -7.09 10.51
C LEU A 12 -8.80 -7.88 9.49
N SER A 13 -10.05 -7.51 9.30
CA SER A 13 -10.84 -8.08 8.22
C SER A 13 -10.21 -7.66 6.90
N GLU A 14 -10.57 -8.34 5.83
CA GLU A 14 -10.03 -7.99 4.51
C GLU A 14 -10.43 -6.56 4.13
N ALA A 15 -11.64 -6.15 4.49
CA ALA A 15 -12.08 -4.78 4.19
C ALA A 15 -11.25 -3.76 4.94
N ASP A 16 -10.95 -4.03 6.21
CA ASP A 16 -10.14 -3.10 7.00
C ASP A 16 -8.69 -3.10 6.53
N PHE A 17 -8.17 -4.25 6.15
CA PHE A 17 -6.82 -4.35 5.62
C PHE A 17 -6.73 -3.51 4.34
N GLY A 18 -7.71 -3.64 3.45
CA GLY A 18 -7.73 -2.88 2.21
C GLY A 18 -7.77 -1.38 2.46
N ARG A 19 -8.58 -0.97 3.44
CA ARG A 19 -8.67 0.44 3.77
C ARG A 19 -7.34 0.97 4.29
N LEU A 20 -6.67 0.17 5.12
CA LEU A 20 -5.38 0.56 5.68
C LEU A 20 -4.33 0.66 4.58
N LEU A 21 -4.39 -0.23 3.61
CA LEU A 21 -3.48 -0.20 2.47
C LEU A 21 -3.72 1.07 1.64
N VAL A 22 -4.98 1.39 1.34
CA VAL A 22 -5.27 2.60 0.57
C VAL A 22 -4.82 3.84 1.34
N GLU A 23 -5.02 3.85 2.65
CA GLU A 23 -4.56 4.95 3.48
C GLU A 23 -3.04 5.08 3.41
N SER A 24 -2.34 3.96 3.43
CA SER A 24 -0.88 3.96 3.34
C SER A 24 -0.42 4.50 1.99
N VAL A 25 -1.11 4.13 0.91
CA VAL A 25 -0.82 4.63 -0.42
C VAL A 25 -1.04 6.14 -0.45
N ASP A 26 -2.19 6.58 0.04
CA ASP A 26 -2.56 7.97 0.01
C ASP A 26 -1.56 8.85 0.75
N GLU A 27 -1.22 8.47 1.97
CA GLU A 27 -0.28 9.22 2.77
C GLU A 27 1.11 9.22 2.18
N SER A 28 1.51 8.10 1.60
CA SER A 28 2.84 7.99 1.01
C SER A 28 2.96 8.85 -0.23
N LEU A 29 1.96 8.82 -1.10
CA LEU A 29 1.98 9.64 -2.30
C LEU A 29 1.97 11.11 -1.94
N ASP A 30 1.17 11.47 -0.94
CA ASP A 30 1.12 12.87 -0.51
C ASP A 30 2.46 13.31 0.06
N CYS A 31 3.08 12.47 0.87
CA CYS A 31 4.36 12.80 1.49
C CYS A 31 5.49 12.91 0.47
N VAL A 32 5.53 11.99 -0.49
CA VAL A 32 6.62 11.97 -1.46
C VAL A 32 6.41 12.95 -2.61
N LEU A 33 5.19 13.07 -3.08
CA LEU A 33 4.89 13.81 -4.31
C LEU A 33 4.08 15.09 -4.12
N GLY A 34 3.43 15.22 -2.98
CA GLY A 34 2.58 16.36 -2.75
C GLY A 34 1.16 16.13 -3.25
N GLU A 35 0.26 16.96 -2.78
CA GLU A 35 -1.17 16.78 -3.01
C GLU A 35 -1.55 16.85 -4.49
N ILE A 36 -0.99 17.80 -5.19
CA ILE A 36 -1.35 17.99 -6.60
C ILE A 36 -0.96 16.79 -7.44
N VAL A 37 0.28 16.31 -7.27
CA VAL A 37 0.75 15.17 -8.05
C VAL A 37 0.02 13.90 -7.62
N ARG A 38 -0.28 13.77 -6.33
CA ARG A 38 -1.03 12.62 -5.83
C ARG A 38 -2.38 12.52 -6.54
N LYS A 39 -3.08 13.65 -6.64
CA LYS A 39 -4.37 13.65 -7.33
C LYS A 39 -4.23 13.29 -8.79
N ALA A 40 -3.17 13.79 -9.42
CA ALA A 40 -2.92 13.47 -10.83
C ALA A 40 -2.64 11.98 -11.02
N VAL A 41 -1.96 11.35 -10.07
CA VAL A 41 -1.69 9.92 -10.13
C VAL A 41 -3.01 9.14 -10.09
N TYR A 42 -3.89 9.49 -9.17
CA TYR A 42 -5.18 8.80 -9.07
C TYR A 42 -6.01 8.99 -10.34
N ASP A 43 -6.01 10.19 -10.89
CA ASP A 43 -6.75 10.45 -12.12
C ASP A 43 -6.19 9.61 -13.26
N THR A 44 -4.87 9.51 -13.35
CA THR A 44 -4.24 8.72 -14.40
C THR A 44 -4.57 7.25 -14.23
N LEU A 45 -4.52 6.73 -13.02
CA LEU A 45 -4.84 5.34 -12.77
C LEU A 45 -6.27 5.04 -13.17
N GLU A 46 -7.19 5.92 -12.82
CA GLU A 46 -8.58 5.70 -13.13
C GLU A 46 -8.85 5.81 -14.64
N ASN A 47 -8.30 6.83 -15.26
CA ASN A 47 -8.56 7.07 -16.67
C ASN A 47 -7.81 6.18 -17.63
N HIS A 48 -6.60 5.80 -17.29
CA HIS A 48 -5.78 5.00 -18.19
C HIS A 48 -5.67 3.53 -17.83
N SER A 49 -5.90 3.19 -16.57
CA SER A 49 -5.79 1.81 -16.13
C SER A 49 -7.09 1.28 -15.55
N SER A 50 -8.11 2.11 -15.50
CA SER A 50 -9.41 1.76 -14.96
C SER A 50 -9.31 1.24 -13.52
N ILE A 51 -8.47 1.87 -12.72
CA ILE A 51 -8.28 1.48 -11.33
C ILE A 51 -8.77 2.60 -10.41
N PRO A 52 -10.01 2.50 -9.92
CA PRO A 52 -10.46 3.46 -8.91
C PRO A 52 -9.65 3.26 -7.63
N LYS A 53 -9.49 4.32 -6.88
CA LYS A 53 -8.69 4.31 -5.67
C LYS A 53 -9.04 3.15 -4.75
N ASN A 54 -10.33 2.89 -4.55
CA ASN A 54 -10.76 1.85 -3.62
C ASN A 54 -10.51 0.43 -4.13
N GLN A 55 -10.09 0.26 -5.38
CA GLN A 55 -9.79 -1.05 -5.91
C GLN A 55 -8.30 -1.37 -5.93
N ILE A 56 -7.48 -0.43 -5.52
CA ILE A 56 -6.04 -0.65 -5.48
C ILE A 56 -5.67 -1.93 -4.72
N PRO A 57 -6.28 -2.23 -3.57
CA PRO A 57 -5.90 -3.46 -2.85
C PRO A 57 -6.15 -4.74 -3.62
N LYS A 58 -7.09 -4.73 -4.54
CA LYS A 58 -7.40 -5.91 -5.34
C LYS A 58 -6.68 -5.95 -6.66
N ARG A 59 -6.02 -4.86 -7.03
CA ARG A 59 -5.37 -4.74 -8.32
C ARG A 59 -3.96 -4.21 -8.18
N LEU A 60 -3.21 -4.81 -7.26
CA LEU A 60 -1.87 -4.31 -6.93
C LEU A 60 -0.87 -4.46 -8.07
N ASP A 61 -1.00 -5.50 -8.88
CA ASP A 61 -0.10 -5.65 -10.01
C ASP A 61 -0.33 -4.52 -11.01
N ASP A 62 -1.59 -4.21 -11.28
CA ASP A 62 -1.92 -3.12 -12.20
C ASP A 62 -1.52 -1.78 -11.62
N PHE A 63 -1.70 -1.59 -10.33
CA PHE A 63 -1.31 -0.36 -9.66
C PHE A 63 0.20 -0.17 -9.77
N THR A 64 0.98 -1.22 -9.50
CA THR A 64 2.43 -1.16 -9.59
C THR A 64 2.87 -0.81 -11.00
N LEU A 65 2.24 -1.45 -11.99
CA LEU A 65 2.55 -1.20 -13.37
C LEU A 65 2.21 0.25 -13.75
N GLY A 66 1.11 0.76 -13.24
CA GLY A 66 0.72 2.15 -13.47
C GLY A 66 1.74 3.13 -12.93
N LEU A 67 2.26 2.85 -11.73
CA LEU A 67 3.31 3.68 -11.16
C LEU A 67 4.57 3.63 -12.01
N GLU A 68 4.92 2.44 -12.50
CA GLU A 68 6.11 2.31 -13.33
C GLU A 68 5.96 3.07 -14.64
N ARG A 69 4.76 3.06 -15.21
CA ARG A 69 4.53 3.80 -16.43
C ARG A 69 4.59 5.31 -16.21
N ALA A 70 4.11 5.74 -15.07
CA ALA A 70 4.07 7.17 -14.76
C ALA A 70 5.43 7.72 -14.39
N PHE A 71 6.22 6.97 -13.64
CA PHE A 71 7.45 7.49 -13.05
C PHE A 71 8.72 6.74 -13.43
N GLY A 72 8.60 5.61 -14.08
CA GLY A 72 9.74 4.75 -14.37
C GLY A 72 9.95 3.72 -13.27
N VAL A 73 10.75 2.71 -13.57
CA VAL A 73 10.92 1.57 -12.66
C VAL A 73 11.59 1.98 -11.35
N VAL A 74 12.66 2.74 -11.42
CA VAL A 74 13.41 3.09 -10.22
C VAL A 74 12.61 3.99 -9.28
N PRO A 75 12.03 5.10 -9.74
CA PRO A 75 11.22 5.91 -8.83
C PRO A 75 10.01 5.16 -8.29
N SER A 76 9.40 4.28 -9.09
CA SER A 76 8.24 3.56 -8.61
C SER A 76 8.62 2.57 -7.51
N LYS A 77 9.83 2.02 -7.55
CA LYS A 77 10.30 1.14 -6.49
C LYS A 77 10.46 1.93 -5.20
N THR A 78 10.97 3.14 -5.28
CA THR A 78 11.14 3.99 -4.12
C THR A 78 9.78 4.34 -3.50
N ILE A 79 8.82 4.70 -4.34
CA ILE A 79 7.48 5.01 -3.88
C ILE A 79 6.87 3.77 -3.23
N GLY A 80 7.02 2.62 -3.86
CA GLY A 80 6.49 1.36 -3.32
C GLY A 80 7.09 1.04 -1.96
N LYS A 81 8.38 1.30 -1.79
CA LYS A 81 9.03 1.04 -0.52
C LYS A 81 8.45 1.94 0.58
N VAL A 82 8.19 3.19 0.27
CA VAL A 82 7.60 4.10 1.26
C VAL A 82 6.21 3.61 1.65
N ILE A 83 5.41 3.17 0.67
CA ILE A 83 4.08 2.66 0.94
C ILE A 83 4.16 1.44 1.86
N ILE A 84 5.06 0.52 1.56
CA ILE A 84 5.16 -0.72 2.32
C ILE A 84 5.66 -0.48 3.74
N LYS A 85 6.64 0.39 3.90
CA LYS A 85 7.12 0.69 5.24
C LYS A 85 6.01 1.28 6.09
N ARG A 86 5.21 2.15 5.49
CA ARG A 86 4.10 2.77 6.21
C ARG A 86 3.04 1.73 6.56
N LEU A 87 2.71 0.86 5.62
CA LEU A 87 1.73 -0.19 5.86
C LEU A 87 2.20 -1.13 6.98
N TYR A 88 3.45 -1.57 6.92
CA TYR A 88 3.98 -2.48 7.93
C TYR A 88 3.99 -1.81 9.30
N SER A 89 4.33 -0.54 9.34
CA SER A 89 4.31 0.20 10.59
C SER A 89 2.90 0.24 11.18
N LYS A 90 1.90 0.50 10.34
CA LYS A 90 0.52 0.56 10.81
C LYS A 90 0.02 -0.79 11.29
N LEU A 91 0.54 -1.87 10.70
CA LEU A 91 0.14 -3.21 11.08
C LEU A 91 0.96 -3.77 12.25
N GLY A 92 1.99 -3.06 12.68
CA GLY A 92 2.86 -3.56 13.73
C GLY A 92 3.76 -4.68 13.27
N LEU A 93 4.08 -4.73 11.99
CA LEU A 93 4.92 -5.78 11.43
C LEU A 93 6.31 -5.26 11.18
N GLU A 94 7.29 -6.14 11.29
CA GLU A 94 8.66 -5.79 11.00
C GLU A 94 8.88 -5.78 9.49
N TYR A 95 9.47 -4.71 8.99
CA TYR A 95 9.80 -4.62 7.57
C TYR A 95 11.22 -5.15 7.35
N VAL A 96 11.35 -6.11 6.45
CA VAL A 96 12.66 -6.64 6.08
C VAL A 96 12.77 -6.50 4.56
N GLU A 97 13.75 -5.77 4.10
CA GLU A 97 13.92 -5.55 2.67
C GLU A 97 14.37 -6.82 1.98
N ARG A 98 13.73 -7.16 0.86
CA ARG A 98 14.06 -8.34 0.09
C ARG A 98 14.34 -7.91 -1.34
N ALA A 99 15.50 -8.29 -1.83
CA ALA A 99 16.03 -7.76 -3.08
C ALA A 99 15.11 -7.91 -4.28
N ASP A 100 14.44 -9.05 -4.39
CA ASP A 100 13.63 -9.32 -5.57
C ASP A 100 12.15 -9.02 -5.40
N TRP A 101 11.77 -8.49 -4.26
CA TRP A 101 10.35 -8.27 -4.00
C TRP A 101 9.86 -6.94 -4.51
N ARG A 102 8.62 -6.95 -4.98
CA ARG A 102 7.93 -5.76 -5.42
C ARG A 102 6.77 -5.51 -4.47
N LEU A 103 6.07 -4.42 -4.68
CA LEU A 103 4.96 -4.04 -3.82
C LEU A 103 3.96 -5.17 -3.58
N PRO A 104 3.49 -5.88 -4.61
CA PRO A 104 2.52 -6.96 -4.36
C PRO A 104 3.06 -8.06 -3.47
N ASP A 105 4.36 -8.35 -3.54
CA ASP A 105 4.97 -9.40 -2.73
C ASP A 105 4.92 -9.05 -1.25
N TYR A 106 5.24 -7.81 -0.93
CA TYR A 106 5.20 -7.35 0.47
C TYR A 106 3.77 -7.32 0.99
N VAL A 107 2.82 -6.90 0.16
CA VAL A 107 1.42 -6.85 0.59
C VAL A 107 0.92 -8.28 0.85
N ARG A 108 1.36 -9.23 0.02
CA ARG A 108 0.96 -10.63 0.22
C ARG A 108 1.50 -11.13 1.56
N GLU A 109 2.76 -10.81 1.86
CA GLU A 109 3.33 -11.20 3.15
C GLU A 109 2.56 -10.57 4.29
N ALA A 110 2.22 -9.29 4.16
CA ALA A 110 1.49 -8.59 5.20
C ALA A 110 0.12 -9.21 5.44
N ARG A 111 -0.56 -9.63 4.36
CA ARG A 111 -1.86 -10.28 4.50
C ARG A 111 -1.73 -11.59 5.22
N ILE A 112 -0.73 -12.40 4.87
CA ILE A 112 -0.52 -13.69 5.51
C ILE A 112 -0.25 -13.50 6.99
N LYS A 113 0.61 -12.56 7.34
CA LYS A 113 0.92 -12.31 8.75
C LYS A 113 -0.27 -11.75 9.49
N ASN A 114 -1.08 -10.93 8.83
CA ASN A 114 -2.28 -10.40 9.44
C ASN A 114 -3.27 -11.53 9.76
N GLU A 115 -3.42 -12.50 8.86
CA GLU A 115 -4.32 -13.61 9.07
C GLU A 115 -3.87 -14.53 10.19
N ARG A 116 -2.58 -14.52 10.51
CA ARG A 116 -2.05 -15.36 11.58
C ARG A 116 -2.12 -14.71 12.94
N LYS A 117 -2.48 -13.45 13.01
CA LYS A 117 -2.59 -12.78 14.28
C LYS A 117 -3.86 -13.26 14.97
N GLU A 118 -3.78 -13.34 16.25
CA GLU A 118 -4.94 -13.71 17.00
C GLU A 118 -5.28 -12.69 18.03
#